data_5293162b01654504e86afcb9b57a34e5
#
_entry.id   5293162b01654504e86afcb9b57a34e5
#
_cell.length_a   1.000
_cell.length_b   1.000
_cell.length_c   1.000
_cell.angle_alpha   90.00
_cell.angle_beta   90.00
_cell.angle_gamma   90.00
#
_symmetry.space_group_name_H-M   'P 1'
#
loop_
_entity.id
_entity.type
_entity.pdbx_description
1 polymer ?
#
loop_
_entity_poly.entity_id
_entity_poly.type
_entity_poly.pdbx_seq_one_letter_code
_entity_poly.pdbx_strand_id
1 'polypeptide(L)'
;MFFQIIEVAELVQPEIIFLENVANLIDHDNGRTFITIFNALSELGYMLRYQNLPANEYGNSPQTRNRTYVVAFKDDCLCTKFKYPAPIKLTTGIFDVIDKHTKQKAIYYYNEEDPFYKYMISKVKRKDSIYRVHDSGIHLAKNQTCPTLTASMGTRDNRVPIVIDDFGYRKLTVRECLDFQGFPKDYSFPKGTSIQEAYKQIGNSVCVPVVERVAEQIRVVMEDKYALQ
;
A
#
# COMPACT_ATOMS: atom_id res chain seq x y z
N MET A 1 -10.89 4.35 15.85
CA MET A 1 -10.25 5.15 14.78
C MET A 1 -11.26 5.80 13.82
N PHE A 2 -12.20 5.09 13.15
CA PHE A 2 -13.13 5.74 12.21
C PHE A 2 -14.01 6.81 12.90
N PHE A 3 -14.63 6.54 14.03
CA PHE A 3 -15.46 7.53 14.76
C PHE A 3 -14.69 8.78 15.21
N GLN A 4 -13.39 8.68 15.46
CA GLN A 4 -12.54 9.85 15.70
C GLN A 4 -12.40 10.74 14.46
N ILE A 5 -12.41 10.14 13.25
CA ILE A 5 -12.46 10.91 12.01
C ILE A 5 -13.79 11.64 11.89
N ILE A 6 -14.90 11.01 12.28
CA ILE A 6 -16.23 11.65 12.29
C ILE A 6 -16.27 12.83 13.27
N GLU A 7 -15.76 12.67 14.50
CA GLU A 7 -15.65 13.77 15.48
C GLU A 7 -14.84 14.97 14.93
N VAL A 8 -13.70 14.69 14.29
CA VAL A 8 -12.89 15.74 13.66
C VAL A 8 -13.63 16.38 12.46
N ALA A 9 -14.30 15.57 11.64
CA ALA A 9 -15.06 16.07 10.49
C ALA A 9 -16.24 16.95 10.93
N GLU A 10 -16.89 16.60 12.02
CA GLU A 10 -17.98 17.40 12.63
C GLU A 10 -17.49 18.77 13.10
N LEU A 11 -16.32 18.81 13.73
CA LEU A 11 -15.73 20.06 14.25
C LEU A 11 -15.14 20.94 13.13
N VAL A 12 -14.40 20.35 12.19
CA VAL A 12 -13.62 21.07 11.18
C VAL A 12 -14.43 21.36 9.92
N GLN A 13 -15.44 20.51 9.61
CA GLN A 13 -16.29 20.60 8.43
C GLN A 13 -15.48 20.74 7.12
N PRO A 14 -14.47 19.88 6.86
CA PRO A 14 -13.65 19.99 5.66
C PRO A 14 -14.51 19.87 4.38
N GLU A 15 -14.14 20.53 3.31
CA GLU A 15 -14.86 20.40 2.02
C GLU A 15 -14.76 18.98 1.45
N ILE A 16 -13.66 18.30 1.70
CA ILE A 16 -13.37 16.95 1.19
C ILE A 16 -12.73 16.10 2.29
N ILE A 17 -13.17 14.84 2.38
CA ILE A 17 -12.57 13.80 3.20
C ILE A 17 -12.06 12.70 2.27
N PHE A 18 -10.76 12.37 2.36
CA PHE A 18 -10.13 11.31 1.59
C PHE A 18 -9.63 10.21 2.53
N LEU A 19 -10.19 9.00 2.38
CA LEU A 19 -9.90 7.86 3.24
C LEU A 19 -9.35 6.68 2.43
N GLU A 20 -8.47 5.91 3.05
CA GLU A 20 -7.95 4.64 2.52
C GLU A 20 -8.19 3.51 3.52
N ASN A 21 -8.51 2.33 2.99
CA ASN A 21 -8.63 1.11 3.79
C ASN A 21 -8.36 -0.14 2.94
N VAL A 22 -8.30 -1.31 3.59
CA VAL A 22 -8.16 -2.59 2.88
C VAL A 22 -9.36 -2.83 1.94
N ALA A 23 -9.10 -3.49 0.80
CA ALA A 23 -10.13 -3.73 -0.21
C ALA A 23 -11.36 -4.49 0.31
N ASN A 24 -11.17 -5.33 1.33
CA ASN A 24 -12.27 -6.10 1.94
C ASN A 24 -13.21 -5.24 2.80
N LEU A 25 -12.95 -3.94 2.98
CA LEU A 25 -13.81 -3.05 3.77
C LEU A 25 -15.25 -3.05 3.27
N ILE A 26 -15.43 -3.10 1.94
CA ILE A 26 -16.76 -3.02 1.30
C ILE A 26 -17.61 -4.23 1.68
N ASP A 27 -17.00 -5.44 1.69
CA ASP A 27 -17.68 -6.70 1.95
C ASP A 27 -17.58 -7.15 3.42
N HIS A 28 -16.80 -6.43 4.24
CA HIS A 28 -16.59 -6.80 5.65
C HIS A 28 -17.90 -6.81 6.40
N ASP A 29 -18.12 -7.90 7.15
CA ASP A 29 -19.34 -8.12 7.94
C ASP A 29 -20.63 -8.00 7.07
N ASN A 30 -20.62 -8.64 5.90
CA ASN A 30 -21.71 -8.58 4.91
C ASN A 30 -22.07 -7.15 4.50
N GLY A 31 -21.08 -6.27 4.39
CA GLY A 31 -21.24 -4.86 4.01
C GLY A 31 -21.63 -3.92 5.16
N ARG A 32 -21.97 -4.45 6.34
CA ARG A 32 -22.44 -3.62 7.47
C ARG A 32 -21.42 -2.58 7.90
N THR A 33 -20.14 -2.94 7.90
CA THR A 33 -19.07 -2.00 8.25
C THR A 33 -19.02 -0.81 7.29
N PHE A 34 -19.11 -1.08 5.99
CA PHE A 34 -19.07 -0.01 4.99
C PHE A 34 -20.34 0.86 5.04
N ILE A 35 -21.52 0.27 5.24
CA ILE A 35 -22.79 0.97 5.42
C ILE A 35 -22.72 1.92 6.63
N THR A 36 -22.11 1.48 7.74
CA THR A 36 -21.91 2.35 8.92
C THR A 36 -21.04 3.56 8.60
N ILE A 37 -19.96 3.37 7.84
CA ILE A 37 -19.08 4.47 7.40
C ILE A 37 -19.85 5.42 6.47
N PHE A 38 -20.57 4.84 5.51
CA PHE A 38 -21.37 5.60 4.55
C PHE A 38 -22.41 6.48 5.25
N ASN A 39 -23.21 5.90 6.14
CA ASN A 39 -24.26 6.61 6.87
C ASN A 39 -23.69 7.73 7.75
N ALA A 40 -22.64 7.46 8.52
CA ALA A 40 -22.03 8.46 9.39
C ALA A 40 -21.48 9.67 8.63
N LEU A 41 -20.90 9.48 7.44
CA LEU A 41 -20.45 10.60 6.61
C LEU A 41 -21.65 11.31 5.94
N SER A 42 -22.68 10.56 5.53
CA SER A 42 -23.89 11.14 4.94
C SER A 42 -24.69 11.97 5.94
N GLU A 43 -24.77 11.56 7.21
CA GLU A 43 -25.39 12.32 8.31
C GLU A 43 -24.68 13.66 8.55
N LEU A 44 -23.37 13.74 8.31
CA LEU A 44 -22.61 14.98 8.32
C LEU A 44 -22.76 15.82 7.04
N GLY A 45 -23.60 15.37 6.08
CA GLY A 45 -23.86 16.07 4.82
C GLY A 45 -22.81 15.85 3.75
N TYR A 46 -22.07 14.72 3.78
CA TYR A 46 -21.14 14.37 2.71
C TYR A 46 -21.76 13.39 1.72
N MET A 47 -21.57 13.63 0.43
CA MET A 47 -21.82 12.67 -0.64
C MET A 47 -20.50 11.93 -0.97
N LEU A 48 -20.57 10.59 -1.18
CA LEU A 48 -19.38 9.75 -1.29
C LEU A 48 -19.22 9.11 -2.67
N ARG A 49 -17.95 8.98 -3.08
CA ARG A 49 -17.50 8.05 -4.11
C ARG A 49 -16.48 7.09 -3.51
N TYR A 50 -16.48 5.83 -3.94
CA TYR A 50 -15.50 4.85 -3.51
C TYR A 50 -15.15 3.89 -4.63
N GLN A 51 -13.91 3.38 -4.60
CA GLN A 51 -13.40 2.41 -5.57
C GLN A 51 -12.22 1.65 -5.00
N ASN A 52 -12.09 0.38 -5.39
CA ASN A 52 -10.88 -0.41 -5.16
C ASN A 52 -9.85 -0.10 -6.25
N LEU A 53 -8.64 0.28 -5.85
CA LEU A 53 -7.56 0.65 -6.76
C LEU A 53 -6.31 -0.21 -6.47
N PRO A 54 -6.08 -1.29 -7.26
CA PRO A 54 -4.85 -2.09 -7.15
C PRO A 54 -3.61 -1.28 -7.57
N ALA A 55 -2.53 -1.38 -6.79
CA ALA A 55 -1.29 -0.63 -7.03
C ALA A 55 -0.65 -0.92 -8.40
N ASN A 56 -0.75 -2.15 -8.88
CA ASN A 56 -0.23 -2.57 -10.20
C ASN A 56 -1.06 -2.04 -11.38
N GLU A 57 -2.30 -1.63 -11.15
CA GLU A 57 -3.19 -1.12 -12.20
C GLU A 57 -3.33 0.40 -12.18
N TYR A 58 -3.10 1.01 -11.02
CA TYR A 58 -3.32 2.45 -10.82
C TYR A 58 -2.08 3.23 -10.40
N GLY A 59 -1.01 2.55 -9.96
CA GLY A 59 0.21 3.21 -9.46
C GLY A 59 1.49 2.82 -10.20
N ASN A 60 1.41 2.01 -11.27
CA ASN A 60 2.60 1.43 -11.93
C ASN A 60 3.60 0.77 -10.94
N SER A 61 3.11 0.30 -9.80
CA SER A 61 3.90 -0.43 -8.81
C SER A 61 3.70 -1.92 -9.01
N PRO A 62 4.76 -2.73 -9.17
CA PRO A 62 4.64 -4.18 -9.36
C PRO A 62 4.32 -4.88 -8.02
N GLN A 63 3.24 -4.46 -7.36
CA GLN A 63 2.76 -4.96 -6.06
C GLN A 63 1.27 -5.29 -6.10
N THR A 64 0.87 -6.41 -5.48
CA THR A 64 -0.54 -6.85 -5.41
C THR A 64 -1.35 -6.11 -4.33
N ARG A 65 -0.98 -4.88 -3.98
CA ARG A 65 -1.70 -4.07 -2.98
C ARG A 65 -2.98 -3.51 -3.56
N ASN A 66 -4.12 -4.06 -3.15
CA ASN A 66 -5.44 -3.52 -3.47
C ASN A 66 -6.03 -2.82 -2.25
N ARG A 67 -6.56 -1.61 -2.44
CA ARG A 67 -7.12 -0.77 -1.37
C ARG A 67 -8.41 -0.09 -1.84
N THR A 68 -9.35 0.03 -0.89
CA THR A 68 -10.53 0.88 -1.06
C THR A 68 -10.15 2.32 -0.76
N TYR A 69 -10.43 3.20 -1.70
CA TYR A 69 -10.34 4.63 -1.53
C TYR A 69 -11.73 5.21 -1.49
N VAL A 70 -12.01 6.08 -0.52
CA VAL A 70 -13.29 6.79 -0.37
C VAL A 70 -13.00 8.27 -0.43
N VAL A 71 -13.70 8.99 -1.30
CA VAL A 71 -13.66 10.46 -1.36
C VAL A 71 -15.06 10.97 -1.08
N ALA A 72 -15.19 11.75 -0.03
CA ALA A 72 -16.44 12.34 0.41
C ALA A 72 -16.41 13.86 0.23
N PHE A 73 -17.45 14.44 -0.35
CA PHE A 73 -17.56 15.85 -0.70
C PHE A 73 -18.72 16.47 0.06
N LYS A 74 -18.54 17.69 0.58
CA LYS A 74 -19.63 18.54 1.09
C LYS A 74 -20.51 19.09 -0.03
N ASP A 75 -19.93 19.26 -1.21
CA ASP A 75 -20.57 19.80 -2.40
C ASP A 75 -20.99 18.66 -3.34
N ASP A 76 -22.29 18.47 -3.54
CA ASP A 76 -22.85 17.40 -4.36
C ASP A 76 -22.45 17.53 -5.83
N CYS A 77 -22.24 18.77 -6.31
CA CYS A 77 -21.79 19.02 -7.67
C CYS A 77 -20.37 18.50 -7.88
N LEU A 78 -19.47 18.73 -6.92
CA LEU A 78 -18.10 18.18 -6.97
C LEU A 78 -18.11 16.65 -6.93
N CYS A 79 -18.92 16.06 -6.06
CA CYS A 79 -19.05 14.60 -5.97
C CYS A 79 -19.57 14.00 -7.28
N THR A 80 -20.52 14.67 -7.94
CA THR A 80 -21.09 14.20 -9.21
C THR A 80 -20.06 14.25 -10.35
N LYS A 81 -19.24 15.31 -10.40
CA LYS A 81 -18.19 15.50 -11.40
C LYS A 81 -16.96 14.61 -11.15
N PHE A 82 -16.66 14.28 -9.90
CA PHE A 82 -15.49 13.51 -9.54
C PHE A 82 -15.53 12.11 -10.17
N LYS A 83 -14.40 11.72 -10.76
CA LYS A 83 -14.15 10.36 -11.28
C LYS A 83 -12.79 9.88 -10.81
N TYR A 84 -12.72 8.63 -10.38
CA TYR A 84 -11.44 7.99 -10.12
C TYR A 84 -10.57 7.93 -11.37
N PRO A 85 -9.23 7.94 -11.23
CA PRO A 85 -8.34 7.83 -12.38
C PRO A 85 -8.61 6.54 -13.17
N ALA A 86 -8.40 6.57 -14.48
CA ALA A 86 -8.44 5.36 -15.30
C ALA A 86 -7.24 4.44 -14.98
N PRO A 87 -7.38 3.11 -15.12
CA PRO A 87 -6.25 2.20 -14.96
C PRO A 87 -5.14 2.49 -15.99
N ILE A 88 -3.91 2.13 -15.63
CA ILE A 88 -2.73 2.25 -16.49
C ILE A 88 -2.06 0.91 -16.66
N LYS A 89 -1.33 0.74 -17.74
CA LYS A 89 -0.53 -0.46 -17.96
C LYS A 89 0.65 -0.48 -17.00
N LEU A 90 0.83 -1.60 -16.29
CA LEU A 90 2.04 -1.84 -15.51
C LEU A 90 3.24 -1.99 -16.47
N THR A 91 4.23 -1.13 -16.31
CA THR A 91 5.49 -1.17 -17.08
C THR A 91 6.69 -1.49 -16.21
N THR A 92 6.60 -1.26 -14.90
CA THR A 92 7.66 -1.54 -13.92
C THR A 92 7.64 -3.01 -13.52
N GLY A 93 8.78 -3.70 -13.66
CA GLY A 93 8.98 -5.06 -13.17
C GLY A 93 9.48 -5.08 -11.72
N ILE A 94 9.44 -6.26 -11.08
CA ILE A 94 9.95 -6.41 -9.70
C ILE A 94 11.46 -6.15 -9.61
N PHE A 95 12.21 -6.43 -10.67
CA PHE A 95 13.67 -6.23 -10.72
C PHE A 95 14.10 -4.84 -11.19
N ASP A 96 13.15 -3.98 -11.56
CA ASP A 96 13.40 -2.54 -11.66
C ASP A 96 13.45 -1.88 -10.27
N VAL A 97 12.89 -2.59 -9.26
CA VAL A 97 12.84 -2.16 -7.84
C VAL A 97 13.89 -2.87 -6.99
N ILE A 98 14.13 -4.17 -7.26
CA ILE A 98 15.04 -5.01 -6.48
C ILE A 98 16.42 -5.02 -7.12
N ASP A 99 17.44 -4.53 -6.39
CA ASP A 99 18.82 -4.65 -6.78
C ASP A 99 19.38 -6.03 -6.37
N LYS A 100 19.69 -6.87 -7.36
CA LYS A 100 20.28 -8.20 -7.14
C LYS A 100 21.79 -8.21 -7.22
N HIS A 101 22.42 -7.16 -7.71
CA HIS A 101 23.84 -7.11 -8.07
C HIS A 101 24.68 -6.38 -7.02
N THR A 102 24.06 -5.60 -6.14
CA THR A 102 24.73 -4.93 -5.03
C THR A 102 24.53 -5.69 -3.72
N LYS A 103 25.64 -6.05 -3.06
CA LYS A 103 25.58 -6.72 -1.75
C LYS A 103 24.94 -5.81 -0.71
N GLN A 104 23.84 -6.27 -0.12
CA GLN A 104 23.13 -5.56 0.92
C GLN A 104 23.78 -5.76 2.31
N LYS A 105 23.31 -5.05 3.33
CA LYS A 105 23.79 -5.23 4.72
C LYS A 105 23.48 -6.65 5.19
N ALA A 106 24.38 -7.23 5.99
CA ALA A 106 24.29 -8.61 6.48
C ALA A 106 22.94 -8.93 7.17
N ILE A 107 22.34 -7.94 7.83
CA ILE A 107 21.03 -8.09 8.53
C ILE A 107 19.88 -8.50 7.61
N TYR A 108 20.00 -8.32 6.30
CA TYR A 108 18.97 -8.73 5.34
C TYR A 108 19.13 -10.17 4.87
N TYR A 109 20.33 -10.76 5.01
CA TYR A 109 20.60 -12.13 4.56
C TYR A 109 20.26 -13.17 5.62
N TYR A 110 19.78 -14.32 5.14
CA TYR A 110 19.64 -15.53 5.93
C TYR A 110 20.91 -16.35 5.83
N ASN A 111 21.31 -16.98 6.92
CA ASN A 111 22.46 -17.87 7.01
C ASN A 111 22.08 -19.22 7.64
N GLU A 112 23.01 -20.17 7.67
CA GLU A 112 22.76 -21.53 8.16
C GLU A 112 22.46 -21.62 9.66
N GLU A 113 22.80 -20.58 10.43
CA GLU A 113 22.51 -20.49 11.86
C GLU A 113 21.06 -20.08 12.13
N ASP A 114 20.37 -19.50 11.12
CA ASP A 114 18.95 -19.14 11.23
C ASP A 114 18.10 -20.42 11.23
N PRO A 115 17.31 -20.70 12.28
CA PRO A 115 16.43 -21.87 12.31
C PRO A 115 15.46 -21.97 11.12
N PHE A 116 15.12 -20.85 10.51
CA PHE A 116 14.24 -20.77 9.34
C PHE A 116 14.95 -21.13 8.03
N TYR A 117 16.30 -21.08 8.01
CA TYR A 117 17.11 -21.21 6.79
C TYR A 117 16.85 -22.54 6.04
N LYS A 118 16.95 -23.68 6.74
CA LYS A 118 16.75 -25.01 6.14
C LYS A 118 15.38 -25.15 5.48
N TYR A 119 14.34 -24.65 6.13
CA TYR A 119 13.00 -24.64 5.58
C TYR A 119 12.91 -23.70 4.38
N MET A 120 13.45 -22.50 4.49
CA MET A 120 13.43 -21.48 3.44
C MET A 120 14.12 -21.99 2.16
N ILE A 121 15.35 -22.52 2.23
CA ILE A 121 16.06 -23.03 1.05
C ILE A 121 15.36 -24.21 0.40
N SER A 122 14.53 -24.96 1.14
CA SER A 122 13.71 -26.05 0.57
C SER A 122 12.59 -25.53 -0.32
N LYS A 123 12.11 -24.29 -0.12
CA LYS A 123 10.98 -23.66 -0.80
C LYS A 123 11.38 -22.59 -1.81
N VAL A 124 12.39 -21.79 -1.50
CA VAL A 124 12.84 -20.66 -2.33
C VAL A 124 13.88 -21.16 -3.32
N LYS A 125 13.49 -21.34 -4.60
CA LYS A 125 14.33 -21.98 -5.63
C LYS A 125 14.67 -21.07 -6.80
N ARG A 126 13.81 -20.09 -7.13
CA ARG A 126 13.92 -19.28 -8.34
C ARG A 126 14.56 -17.94 -8.04
N LYS A 127 15.61 -17.58 -8.79
CA LYS A 127 16.28 -16.28 -8.73
C LYS A 127 15.53 -15.16 -9.46
N ASP A 128 14.58 -15.51 -10.32
CA ASP A 128 13.78 -14.59 -11.14
C ASP A 128 12.41 -14.28 -10.51
N SER A 129 12.29 -14.45 -9.20
CA SER A 129 11.00 -14.39 -8.52
C SER A 129 11.13 -13.87 -7.10
N ILE A 130 10.00 -13.40 -6.56
CA ILE A 130 9.86 -12.98 -5.17
C ILE A 130 8.94 -13.97 -4.43
N TYR A 131 9.18 -14.18 -3.16
CA TYR A 131 8.42 -15.13 -2.34
C TYR A 131 7.73 -14.43 -1.18
N ARG A 132 6.46 -14.78 -0.98
CA ARG A 132 5.67 -14.37 0.17
C ARG A 132 5.83 -15.37 1.29
N VAL A 133 6.06 -14.88 2.50
CA VAL A 133 6.00 -15.69 3.72
C VAL A 133 4.67 -15.46 4.43
N HIS A 134 3.96 -16.54 4.71
CA HIS A 134 2.65 -16.55 5.38
C HIS A 134 2.60 -17.64 6.45
N ASP A 135 1.54 -17.69 7.29
CA ASP A 135 1.36 -18.75 8.29
C ASP A 135 1.29 -20.15 7.64
N SER A 136 0.75 -20.24 6.43
CA SER A 136 0.73 -21.46 5.62
C SER A 136 2.06 -21.85 4.98
N GLY A 137 3.13 -21.05 5.17
CA GLY A 137 4.47 -21.30 4.63
C GLY A 137 4.98 -20.26 3.64
N ILE A 138 5.95 -20.66 2.83
CA ILE A 138 6.58 -19.83 1.80
C ILE A 138 5.96 -20.15 0.44
N HIS A 139 5.46 -19.14 -0.23
CA HIS A 139 4.79 -19.26 -1.52
C HIS A 139 5.43 -18.35 -2.57
N LEU A 140 5.57 -18.85 -3.78
CA LEU A 140 5.95 -18.04 -4.93
C LEU A 140 4.89 -16.95 -5.16
N ALA A 141 5.32 -15.70 -5.30
CA ALA A 141 4.40 -14.62 -5.64
C ALA A 141 3.84 -14.80 -7.05
N LYS A 142 2.56 -14.50 -7.24
CA LYS A 142 1.87 -14.64 -8.52
C LYS A 142 2.25 -13.48 -9.46
N ASN A 143 2.21 -13.73 -10.76
CA ASN A 143 2.31 -12.72 -11.83
C ASN A 143 3.57 -11.84 -11.74
N GLN A 144 4.66 -12.35 -11.19
CA GLN A 144 5.90 -11.57 -10.99
C GLN A 144 5.66 -10.21 -10.32
N THR A 145 4.76 -10.16 -9.34
CA THR A 145 4.48 -8.97 -8.56
C THR A 145 4.90 -9.18 -7.11
N CYS A 146 5.32 -8.12 -6.44
CA CYS A 146 5.58 -8.14 -5.01
C CYS A 146 4.25 -8.39 -4.27
N PRO A 147 4.20 -9.30 -3.30
CA PRO A 147 3.03 -9.46 -2.45
C PRO A 147 2.78 -8.17 -1.66
N THR A 148 1.53 -7.95 -1.27
CA THR A 148 1.16 -6.79 -0.43
C THR A 148 2.07 -6.72 0.79
N LEU A 149 2.82 -5.64 0.92
CA LEU A 149 3.62 -5.32 2.09
C LEU A 149 2.68 -4.97 3.25
N THR A 150 2.85 -5.63 4.39
CA THR A 150 1.95 -5.52 5.54
C THR A 150 2.70 -5.15 6.81
N ALA A 151 2.02 -4.55 7.79
CA ALA A 151 2.62 -4.19 9.08
C ALA A 151 3.24 -5.39 9.83
N SER A 152 2.76 -6.60 9.56
CA SER A 152 3.30 -7.84 10.16
C SER A 152 4.78 -8.10 9.81
N MET A 153 5.33 -7.44 8.77
CA MET A 153 6.77 -7.47 8.47
C MET A 153 7.61 -6.93 9.64
N GLY A 154 7.09 -5.96 10.40
CA GLY A 154 7.78 -5.38 11.55
C GLY A 154 7.60 -6.16 12.85
N THR A 155 6.63 -7.08 12.91
CA THR A 155 6.37 -7.88 14.12
C THR A 155 6.95 -9.29 14.07
N ARG A 156 7.24 -9.76 12.85
CA ARG A 156 7.80 -11.09 12.59
C ARG A 156 8.81 -10.99 11.46
N ASP A 157 10.08 -11.15 11.77
CA ASP A 157 11.18 -11.00 10.80
C ASP A 157 11.04 -11.84 9.53
N ASN A 158 10.42 -13.01 9.63
CA ASN A 158 10.20 -13.88 8.50
C ASN A 158 8.98 -13.52 7.64
N ARG A 159 8.28 -12.40 7.91
CA ARG A 159 7.12 -11.94 7.09
C ARG A 159 7.49 -11.00 5.96
N VAL A 160 8.74 -10.54 5.94
CA VAL A 160 9.26 -9.75 4.82
C VAL A 160 9.42 -10.66 3.59
N PRO A 161 9.02 -10.22 2.39
CA PRO A 161 9.21 -11.03 1.18
C PRO A 161 10.69 -11.40 0.96
N ILE A 162 10.91 -12.60 0.41
CA ILE A 162 12.23 -13.17 0.20
C ILE A 162 12.58 -13.18 -1.29
N VAL A 163 13.83 -12.89 -1.59
CA VAL A 163 14.45 -12.99 -2.91
C VAL A 163 15.78 -13.71 -2.84
N ILE A 164 16.25 -14.20 -3.97
CA ILE A 164 17.63 -14.66 -4.15
C ILE A 164 18.37 -13.64 -5.00
N ASP A 165 19.41 -13.05 -4.47
CA ASP A 165 20.33 -12.20 -5.21
C ASP A 165 21.66 -12.93 -5.52
N ASP A 166 22.67 -12.21 -6.01
CA ASP A 166 23.97 -12.79 -6.34
C ASP A 166 24.80 -13.19 -5.11
N PHE A 167 24.37 -12.76 -3.92
CA PHE A 167 25.07 -12.99 -2.65
C PHE A 167 24.34 -13.98 -1.73
N GLY A 168 23.10 -14.37 -2.05
CA GLY A 168 22.37 -15.37 -1.28
C GLY A 168 20.87 -15.10 -1.13
N TYR A 169 20.30 -15.72 -0.12
CA TYR A 169 18.89 -15.58 0.24
C TYR A 169 18.70 -14.39 1.17
N ARG A 170 17.81 -13.48 0.84
CA ARG A 170 17.58 -12.31 1.68
C ARG A 170 16.14 -11.83 1.71
N LYS A 171 15.84 -11.06 2.73
CA LYS A 171 14.63 -10.22 2.81
C LYS A 171 14.77 -9.03 1.86
N LEU A 172 13.63 -8.48 1.41
CA LEU A 172 13.63 -7.15 0.84
C LEU A 172 14.20 -6.14 1.84
N THR A 173 15.01 -5.21 1.37
CA THR A 173 15.49 -4.10 2.19
C THR A 173 14.37 -3.12 2.50
N VAL A 174 14.55 -2.29 3.54
CA VAL A 174 13.63 -1.18 3.86
C VAL A 174 13.47 -0.25 2.66
N ARG A 175 14.58 0.04 1.92
CA ARG A 175 14.52 0.92 0.74
C ARG A 175 13.69 0.28 -0.39
N GLU A 176 13.91 -0.98 -0.70
CA GLU A 176 13.11 -1.68 -1.72
C GLU A 176 11.62 -1.71 -1.36
N CYS A 177 11.30 -1.91 -0.07
CA CYS A 177 9.91 -1.85 0.38
C CYS A 177 9.29 -0.44 0.20
N LEU A 178 10.05 0.63 0.46
CA LEU A 178 9.63 2.01 0.17
C LEU A 178 9.46 2.24 -1.33
N ASP A 179 10.36 1.70 -2.15
CA ASP A 179 10.30 1.81 -3.61
C ASP A 179 9.07 1.08 -4.19
N PHE A 180 8.70 -0.09 -3.64
CA PHE A 180 7.44 -0.75 -3.99
C PHE A 180 6.19 0.06 -3.61
N GLN A 181 6.27 0.88 -2.56
CA GLN A 181 5.20 1.82 -2.19
C GLN A 181 5.27 3.14 -2.97
N GLY A 182 6.33 3.35 -3.77
CA GLY A 182 6.51 4.56 -4.58
C GLY A 182 6.95 5.79 -3.79
N PHE A 183 7.57 5.61 -2.62
CA PHE A 183 8.13 6.75 -1.88
C PHE A 183 9.31 7.39 -2.62
N PRO A 184 9.48 8.72 -2.54
CA PRO A 184 10.60 9.42 -3.14
C PRO A 184 11.96 8.85 -2.70
N LYS A 185 12.97 8.93 -3.56
CA LYS A 185 14.30 8.34 -3.28
C LYS A 185 15.02 9.00 -2.12
N ASP A 186 14.75 10.27 -1.85
CA ASP A 186 15.27 11.06 -0.73
C ASP A 186 14.51 10.83 0.57
N TYR A 187 13.35 10.15 0.55
CA TYR A 187 12.63 9.81 1.77
C TYR A 187 13.46 8.85 2.63
N SER A 188 13.61 9.19 3.89
CA SER A 188 14.28 8.38 4.90
C SER A 188 13.54 8.43 6.23
N PHE A 189 13.65 7.38 7.01
CA PHE A 189 13.13 7.37 8.38
C PHE A 189 14.00 8.23 9.30
N PRO A 190 13.41 8.80 10.35
CA PRO A 190 14.18 9.51 11.39
C PRO A 190 15.33 8.66 11.94
N LYS A 191 16.42 9.31 12.31
CA LYS A 191 17.58 8.64 12.94
C LYS A 191 17.13 7.92 14.22
N GLY A 192 17.51 6.66 14.34
CA GLY A 192 17.11 5.79 15.47
C GLY A 192 15.89 4.93 15.23
N THR A 193 15.17 5.09 14.11
CA THR A 193 14.09 4.17 13.75
C THR A 193 14.65 2.76 13.53
N SER A 194 14.12 1.76 14.24
CA SER A 194 14.51 0.37 14.04
C SER A 194 14.03 -0.15 12.68
N ILE A 195 14.70 -1.18 12.15
CA ILE A 195 14.30 -1.83 10.90
C ILE A 195 12.88 -2.42 11.02
N GLN A 196 12.55 -2.99 12.17
CA GLN A 196 11.23 -3.57 12.45
C GLN A 196 10.15 -2.48 12.42
N GLU A 197 10.40 -1.32 13.05
CA GLU A 197 9.46 -0.21 13.03
C GLU A 197 9.33 0.38 11.62
N ALA A 198 10.44 0.48 10.86
CA ALA A 198 10.40 0.90 9.46
C ALA A 198 9.51 -0.05 8.61
N TYR A 199 9.70 -1.36 8.71
CA TYR A 199 8.84 -2.32 8.01
C TYR A 199 7.36 -2.22 8.41
N LYS A 200 7.08 -2.02 9.70
CA LYS A 200 5.71 -1.85 10.21
C LYS A 200 5.05 -0.61 9.62
N GLN A 201 5.76 0.52 9.61
CA GLN A 201 5.26 1.77 9.05
C GLN A 201 5.05 1.67 7.54
N ILE A 202 5.97 1.06 6.78
CA ILE A 202 5.80 0.82 5.34
C ILE A 202 4.57 -0.06 5.08
N GLY A 203 4.37 -1.11 5.87
CA GLY A 203 3.20 -1.98 5.73
C GLY A 203 1.87 -1.26 5.98
N ASN A 204 1.86 -0.28 6.88
CA ASN A 204 0.72 0.57 7.19
C ASN A 204 0.58 1.78 6.25
N SER A 205 1.57 2.04 5.41
CA SER A 205 1.53 3.17 4.47
C SER A 205 0.66 2.87 3.24
N VAL A 206 0.61 3.81 2.34
CA VAL A 206 -0.12 3.76 1.07
C VAL A 206 0.82 3.55 -0.11
N CYS A 207 0.29 3.14 -1.27
CA CYS A 207 1.00 3.25 -2.54
C CYS A 207 0.90 4.71 -3.00
N VAL A 208 2.02 5.45 -2.89
CA VAL A 208 2.08 6.90 -3.15
C VAL A 208 1.54 7.26 -4.54
N PRO A 209 1.96 6.60 -5.65
CA PRO A 209 1.47 6.96 -6.98
C PRO A 209 -0.05 6.78 -7.16
N VAL A 210 -0.69 5.86 -6.43
CA VAL A 210 -2.16 5.71 -6.47
C VAL A 210 -2.81 6.91 -5.79
N VAL A 211 -2.31 7.30 -4.60
CA VAL A 211 -2.82 8.45 -3.85
C VAL A 211 -2.65 9.74 -4.64
N GLU A 212 -1.48 9.95 -5.25
CA GLU A 212 -1.21 11.12 -6.11
C GLU A 212 -2.23 11.23 -7.25
N ARG A 213 -2.52 10.11 -7.93
CA ARG A 213 -3.48 10.11 -9.04
C ARG A 213 -4.93 10.37 -8.59
N VAL A 214 -5.31 9.90 -7.39
CA VAL A 214 -6.63 10.24 -6.82
C VAL A 214 -6.68 11.71 -6.41
N ALA A 215 -5.62 12.22 -5.75
CA ALA A 215 -5.51 13.62 -5.35
C ALA A 215 -5.56 14.57 -6.56
N GLU A 216 -4.95 14.17 -7.69
CA GLU A 216 -5.02 14.93 -8.94
C GLU A 216 -6.47 15.04 -9.46
N GLN A 217 -7.26 13.95 -9.40
CA GLN A 217 -8.67 14.02 -9.79
C GLN A 217 -9.50 14.91 -8.85
N ILE A 218 -9.17 14.92 -7.55
CA ILE A 218 -9.77 15.84 -6.59
C ILE A 218 -9.42 17.29 -6.95
N ARG A 219 -8.13 17.57 -7.24
CA ARG A 219 -7.65 18.89 -7.65
C ARG A 219 -8.38 19.40 -8.87
N VAL A 220 -8.54 18.58 -9.91
CA VAL A 220 -9.24 18.95 -11.15
C VAL A 220 -10.68 19.45 -10.87
N VAL A 221 -11.46 18.70 -10.09
CA VAL A 221 -12.85 19.12 -9.81
C VAL A 221 -12.92 20.34 -8.91
N MET A 222 -11.92 20.55 -8.03
CA MET A 222 -11.83 21.74 -7.18
C MET A 222 -11.47 23.00 -8.00
N GLU A 223 -10.52 22.91 -8.92
CA GLU A 223 -10.16 24.02 -9.81
C GLU A 223 -11.31 24.46 -10.69
N ASP A 224 -12.08 23.52 -11.26
CA ASP A 224 -13.28 23.80 -12.01
C ASP A 224 -14.32 24.61 -11.19
N LYS A 225 -14.44 24.35 -9.90
CA LYS A 225 -15.32 25.11 -8.99
C LYS A 225 -14.87 26.54 -8.85
N TYR A 226 -13.58 26.77 -8.61
CA TYR A 226 -13.04 28.13 -8.37
C TYR A 226 -12.86 28.94 -9.65
N ALA A 227 -12.74 28.31 -10.83
CA ALA A 227 -12.71 29.01 -12.11
C ALA A 227 -14.08 29.56 -12.54
N LEU A 228 -15.17 29.10 -11.93
CA LEU A 228 -16.54 29.53 -12.21
C LEU A 228 -17.06 30.59 -11.23
N GLN A 229 -16.28 30.99 -10.23
CA GLN A 229 -16.53 32.06 -9.27
C GLN A 229 -15.75 33.31 -9.65
#